data_9648622eb6c69a491032c2a877116d45
#
_entry.id   9648622eb6c69a491032c2a877116d45
#
_cell.length_a   1.000
_cell.length_b   1.000
_cell.length_c   1.000
_cell.angle_alpha   90.00
_cell.angle_beta   90.00
_cell.angle_gamma   90.00
#
_symmetry.space_group_name_H-M   'P 1'
#
loop_
_entity.id
_entity.type
_entity.pdbx_description
1 polymer ?
#
loop_
_entity_poly.entity_id
_entity_poly.type
_entity_poly.pdbx_seq_one_letter_code
_entity_poly.pdbx_strand_id
1 'polypeptide(L)'
;MSSFDRRTLLISLAALAGCGFTPAYGPGSSGGALRGKVDILAPDDRESYTLVNRLTDQFGTTQTPLYRLAYRITTSRNQIGITRDQEILRYHVAGEVEYTLTDITTGRLLAKRKASSFTAYSATGSSVDTLTASRDAYERLMVILADQMVSQIISTVDLPAELPA
;
A
#
# COMPACT_ATOMS: atom_id res chain seq x y z
N MET A 1 -33.57 18.30 27.95
CA MET A 1 -33.40 17.21 27.00
C MET A 1 -33.85 17.74 25.65
N SER A 2 -32.89 18.04 24.77
CA SER A 2 -33.15 18.72 23.50
C SER A 2 -33.75 17.69 22.52
N SER A 3 -34.99 17.91 22.10
CA SER A 3 -35.64 17.19 21.02
C SER A 3 -34.95 17.56 19.72
N PHE A 4 -33.99 16.76 19.30
CA PHE A 4 -33.47 16.82 17.95
C PHE A 4 -34.65 16.52 17.00
N ASP A 5 -35.06 17.51 16.24
CA ASP A 5 -36.14 17.41 15.29
C ASP A 5 -35.81 16.31 14.26
N ARG A 6 -36.72 15.36 14.09
CA ARG A 6 -36.64 14.30 13.06
C ARG A 6 -36.33 14.88 11.66
N ARG A 7 -36.78 16.10 11.41
CA ARG A 7 -36.50 16.84 10.15
C ARG A 7 -35.04 17.18 9.99
N THR A 8 -34.37 17.67 11.07
CA THR A 8 -32.95 18.02 11.05
C THR A 8 -32.07 16.78 10.78
N LEU A 9 -32.46 15.63 11.36
CA LEU A 9 -31.75 14.35 11.14
C LEU A 9 -31.89 13.86 9.70
N LEU A 10 -33.07 13.99 9.11
CA LEU A 10 -33.29 13.61 7.69
C LEU A 10 -32.57 14.53 6.72
N ILE A 11 -32.51 15.84 7.01
CA ILE A 11 -31.76 16.81 6.19
C ILE A 11 -30.26 16.55 6.28
N SER A 12 -29.74 16.24 7.48
CA SER A 12 -28.33 15.88 7.66
C SER A 12 -27.96 14.59 6.90
N LEU A 13 -28.84 13.60 6.91
CA LEU A 13 -28.65 12.33 6.18
C LEU A 13 -28.68 12.54 4.66
N ALA A 14 -29.58 13.40 4.16
CA ALA A 14 -29.67 13.77 2.74
C ALA A 14 -28.45 14.59 2.27
N ALA A 15 -27.90 15.45 3.14
CA ALA A 15 -26.68 16.21 2.86
C ALA A 15 -25.43 15.32 2.75
N LEU A 16 -25.35 14.23 3.54
CA LEU A 16 -24.26 13.24 3.42
C LEU A 16 -24.35 12.43 2.12
N ALA A 17 -25.55 12.16 1.61
CA ALA A 17 -25.73 11.45 0.34
C ALA A 17 -25.31 12.29 -0.88
N GLY A 18 -25.32 13.62 -0.76
CA GLY A 18 -24.90 14.57 -1.81
C GLY A 18 -23.39 14.78 -1.94
N CYS A 19 -22.58 14.22 -1.04
CA CYS A 19 -21.12 14.44 -1.03
C CYS A 19 -20.34 13.71 -2.15
N GLY A 20 -21.00 13.01 -3.09
CA GLY A 20 -20.33 12.36 -4.24
C GLY A 20 -19.27 11.33 -3.84
N PHE A 21 -19.37 10.74 -2.65
CA PHE A 21 -18.43 9.72 -2.17
C PHE A 21 -18.59 8.44 -3.00
N THR A 22 -17.63 8.17 -3.89
CA THR A 22 -17.55 6.90 -4.62
C THR A 22 -16.63 5.94 -3.86
N PRO A 23 -17.12 4.75 -3.45
CA PRO A 23 -16.27 3.79 -2.75
C PRO A 23 -15.15 3.30 -3.68
N ALA A 24 -13.90 3.30 -3.20
CA ALA A 24 -12.70 2.97 -3.98
C ALA A 24 -12.71 1.55 -4.58
N TYR A 25 -13.50 0.64 -4.01
CA TYR A 25 -13.69 -0.75 -4.45
C TYR A 25 -15.14 -1.05 -4.89
N GLY A 26 -15.96 -0.02 -5.10
CA GLY A 26 -17.32 -0.18 -5.57
C GLY A 26 -17.42 -0.58 -7.05
N PRO A 27 -18.61 -0.97 -7.52
CA PRO A 27 -18.86 -1.20 -8.94
C PRO A 27 -18.49 0.04 -9.76
N GLY A 28 -17.67 -0.12 -10.80
CA GLY A 28 -17.22 0.99 -11.66
C GLY A 28 -16.04 1.81 -11.10
N SER A 29 -15.43 1.40 -9.99
CA SER A 29 -14.21 2.03 -9.47
C SER A 29 -12.94 1.37 -10.02
N SER A 30 -11.82 2.13 -10.07
CA SER A 30 -10.52 1.61 -10.49
C SER A 30 -10.05 0.44 -9.63
N GLY A 31 -10.33 0.47 -8.32
CA GLY A 31 -9.98 -0.65 -7.42
C GLY A 31 -10.77 -1.92 -7.72
N GLY A 32 -12.06 -1.80 -8.06
CA GLY A 32 -12.89 -2.92 -8.50
C GLY A 32 -12.42 -3.48 -9.85
N ALA A 33 -12.07 -2.62 -10.80
CA ALA A 33 -11.59 -3.00 -12.13
C ALA A 33 -10.23 -3.73 -12.10
N LEU A 34 -9.36 -3.43 -11.13
CA LEU A 34 -8.04 -4.05 -10.96
C LEU A 34 -8.11 -5.40 -10.22
N ARG A 35 -9.15 -5.63 -9.42
CA ARG A 35 -9.23 -6.80 -8.56
C ARG A 35 -9.28 -8.10 -9.38
N GLY A 36 -8.38 -9.04 -9.05
CA GLY A 36 -8.25 -10.33 -9.73
C GLY A 36 -7.69 -10.26 -11.15
N LYS A 37 -7.14 -9.11 -11.58
CA LYS A 37 -6.63 -8.89 -12.94
C LYS A 37 -5.18 -8.43 -13.00
N VAL A 38 -4.53 -8.23 -11.86
CA VAL A 38 -3.14 -7.74 -11.76
C VAL A 38 -2.19 -8.91 -11.55
N ASP A 39 -1.26 -9.08 -12.49
CA ASP A 39 -0.09 -9.97 -12.38
C ASP A 39 1.03 -9.19 -11.69
N ILE A 40 1.40 -9.61 -10.49
CA ILE A 40 2.44 -8.97 -9.70
C ILE A 40 3.75 -9.71 -9.93
N LEU A 41 4.84 -8.99 -10.20
CA LEU A 41 6.18 -9.58 -10.37
C LEU A 41 6.51 -10.46 -9.17
N ALA A 42 6.99 -11.69 -9.43
CA ALA A 42 7.32 -12.65 -8.38
C ALA A 42 8.40 -12.10 -7.44
N PRO A 43 8.30 -12.39 -6.13
CA PRO A 43 9.29 -11.96 -5.16
C PRO A 43 10.59 -12.76 -5.31
N ASP A 44 11.72 -12.12 -5.07
CA ASP A 44 13.06 -12.69 -5.13
C ASP A 44 13.80 -12.67 -3.78
N ASP A 45 13.29 -11.90 -2.80
CA ASP A 45 13.83 -11.81 -1.45
C ASP A 45 12.71 -11.75 -0.38
N ARG A 46 13.09 -11.64 0.89
CA ARG A 46 12.16 -11.61 2.03
C ARG A 46 11.29 -10.36 2.05
N GLU A 47 11.87 -9.22 1.74
CA GLU A 47 11.18 -7.92 1.72
C GLU A 47 10.14 -7.90 0.59
N SER A 48 10.54 -8.34 -0.60
CA SER A 48 9.63 -8.45 -1.74
C SER A 48 8.50 -9.45 -1.50
N TYR A 49 8.78 -10.57 -0.79
CA TYR A 49 7.75 -11.53 -0.42
C TYR A 49 6.65 -10.90 0.45
N THR A 50 7.03 -10.11 1.45
CA THR A 50 6.06 -9.39 2.31
C THR A 50 5.26 -8.37 1.50
N LEU A 51 5.95 -7.60 0.63
CA LEU A 51 5.32 -6.61 -0.25
C LEU A 51 4.29 -7.29 -1.17
N VAL A 52 4.69 -8.37 -1.87
CA VAL A 52 3.84 -9.08 -2.84
C VAL A 52 2.64 -9.73 -2.17
N ASN A 53 2.82 -10.34 -0.99
CA ASN A 53 1.70 -10.89 -0.23
C ASN A 53 0.67 -9.79 0.09
N ARG A 54 1.13 -8.64 0.59
CA ARG A 54 0.23 -7.53 0.91
C ARG A 54 -0.47 -6.98 -0.33
N LEU A 55 0.23 -6.85 -1.46
CA LEU A 55 -0.37 -6.45 -2.74
C LEU A 55 -1.40 -7.48 -3.24
N THR A 56 -1.09 -8.77 -3.07
CA THR A 56 -2.00 -9.87 -3.45
C THR A 56 -3.26 -9.88 -2.59
N ASP A 57 -3.15 -9.58 -1.30
CA ASP A 57 -4.31 -9.43 -0.40
C ASP A 57 -5.26 -8.31 -0.88
N GLN A 58 -4.70 -7.23 -1.42
CA GLN A 58 -5.47 -6.07 -1.88
C GLN A 58 -6.06 -6.26 -3.28
N PHE A 59 -5.25 -6.72 -4.24
CA PHE A 59 -5.68 -6.90 -5.63
C PHE A 59 -6.32 -8.27 -5.89
N GLY A 60 -6.11 -9.25 -5.02
CA GLY A 60 -6.55 -10.63 -5.22
C GLY A 60 -5.61 -11.42 -6.12
N THR A 61 -5.77 -12.73 -6.13
CA THR A 61 -5.08 -13.64 -7.06
C THR A 61 -5.72 -13.58 -8.44
N THR A 62 -4.90 -13.66 -9.49
CA THR A 62 -5.39 -13.64 -10.87
C THR A 62 -5.11 -14.95 -11.59
N GLN A 63 -6.06 -15.38 -12.46
CA GLN A 63 -5.85 -16.47 -13.42
C GLN A 63 -5.80 -15.98 -14.87
N THR A 64 -6.37 -14.80 -15.12
CA THR A 64 -6.38 -14.15 -16.42
C THR A 64 -5.92 -12.70 -16.27
N PRO A 65 -4.59 -12.48 -16.18
CA PRO A 65 -4.06 -11.15 -15.94
C PRO A 65 -4.29 -10.22 -17.15
N LEU A 66 -4.78 -9.02 -16.87
CA LEU A 66 -4.89 -7.93 -17.84
C LEU A 66 -3.80 -6.87 -17.62
N TYR A 67 -3.30 -6.76 -16.42
CA TYR A 67 -2.31 -5.76 -16.03
C TYR A 67 -1.11 -6.42 -15.38
N ARG A 68 0.08 -5.85 -15.61
CA ARG A 68 1.32 -6.28 -14.96
C ARG A 68 1.87 -5.19 -14.07
N LEU A 69 2.12 -5.53 -12.82
CA LEU A 69 2.74 -4.68 -11.82
C LEU A 69 4.19 -5.12 -11.60
N ALA A 70 5.14 -4.35 -12.10
CA ALA A 70 6.55 -4.51 -11.84
C ALA A 70 7.00 -3.49 -10.79
N TYR A 71 7.96 -3.87 -9.93
CA TYR A 71 8.45 -3.04 -8.85
C TYR A 71 9.95 -3.23 -8.65
N ARG A 72 10.58 -2.25 -7.98
CA ARG A 72 11.96 -2.29 -7.48
C ARG A 72 12.01 -1.70 -6.09
N ILE A 73 12.50 -2.45 -5.12
CA ILE A 73 12.64 -2.03 -3.72
C ILE A 73 14.07 -1.51 -3.52
N THR A 74 14.20 -0.40 -2.79
CA THR A 74 15.47 0.11 -2.28
C THR A 74 15.29 0.43 -0.81
N THR A 75 16.13 -0.16 0.05
CA THR A 75 16.11 0.11 1.50
C THR A 75 17.45 0.67 1.98
N SER A 76 17.39 1.51 3.00
CA SER A 76 18.58 2.01 3.70
C SER A 76 18.36 1.96 5.21
N ARG A 77 19.43 1.73 5.95
CA ARG A 77 19.42 1.67 7.41
C ARG A 77 20.42 2.67 7.98
N ASN A 78 19.93 3.59 8.78
CA ASN A 78 20.73 4.62 9.43
C ASN A 78 20.65 4.47 10.96
N GLN A 79 21.75 4.75 11.64
CA GLN A 79 21.82 4.76 13.09
C GLN A 79 21.29 6.08 13.61
N ILE A 80 20.41 6.02 14.62
CA ILE A 80 19.85 7.21 15.27
C ILE A 80 19.93 6.99 16.78
N GLY A 81 20.49 7.96 17.47
CA GLY A 81 20.67 7.88 18.93
C GLY A 81 21.85 7.00 19.30
N ILE A 82 22.96 7.67 19.58
CA ILE A 82 24.19 7.09 20.10
C ILE A 82 24.33 7.58 21.54
N THR A 83 24.60 6.68 22.49
CA THR A 83 24.92 7.05 23.87
C THR A 83 26.28 7.72 23.95
N ARG A 84 26.62 8.28 25.14
CA ARG A 84 27.96 8.81 25.41
C ARG A 84 29.05 7.73 25.32
N ASP A 85 28.68 6.47 25.51
CA ASP A 85 29.55 5.28 25.42
C ASP A 85 29.57 4.67 24.00
N GLN A 86 29.05 5.41 22.99
CA GLN A 86 28.98 5.01 21.58
C GLN A 86 28.12 3.78 21.30
N GLU A 87 27.21 3.42 22.19
CA GLU A 87 26.22 2.36 21.93
C GLU A 87 25.07 2.89 21.08
N ILE A 88 24.69 2.11 20.07
CA ILE A 88 23.60 2.43 19.16
C ILE A 88 22.29 1.95 19.78
N LEU A 89 21.41 2.89 20.12
CA LEU A 89 20.12 2.59 20.76
C LEU A 89 19.00 2.37 19.76
N ARG A 90 19.09 2.94 18.55
CA ARG A 90 17.99 2.92 17.59
C ARG A 90 18.48 2.97 16.14
N TYR A 91 17.81 2.21 15.31
CA TYR A 91 17.98 2.25 13.85
C TYR A 91 16.72 2.80 13.18
N HIS A 92 16.94 3.59 12.15
CA HIS A 92 15.94 4.08 11.23
C HIS A 92 16.09 3.30 9.92
N VAL A 93 14.99 2.69 9.45
CA VAL A 93 14.94 1.97 8.18
C VAL A 93 14.05 2.74 7.24
N ALA A 94 14.63 3.30 6.20
CA ALA A 94 13.90 3.95 5.13
C ALA A 94 13.79 3.01 3.93
N GLY A 95 12.66 3.06 3.23
CA GLY A 95 12.41 2.30 2.02
C GLY A 95 11.72 3.12 0.95
N GLU A 96 12.07 2.83 -0.30
CA GLU A 96 11.43 3.35 -1.49
C GLU A 96 11.11 2.19 -2.42
N VAL A 97 9.91 2.20 -3.01
CA VAL A 97 9.51 1.29 -4.07
C VAL A 97 9.15 2.09 -5.30
N GLU A 98 9.92 1.90 -6.37
CA GLU A 98 9.54 2.35 -7.71
C GLU A 98 8.69 1.27 -8.35
N TYR A 99 7.55 1.63 -8.94
CA TYR A 99 6.68 0.67 -9.59
C TYR A 99 6.11 1.17 -10.91
N THR A 100 5.75 0.22 -11.77
CA THR A 100 5.09 0.45 -13.05
C THR A 100 3.91 -0.49 -13.19
N LEU A 101 2.76 0.04 -13.59
CA LEU A 101 1.58 -0.73 -13.99
C LEU A 101 1.41 -0.62 -15.50
N THR A 102 1.35 -1.75 -16.18
CA THR A 102 1.26 -1.82 -17.63
C THR A 102 0.09 -2.71 -18.04
N ASP A 103 -0.65 -2.30 -19.04
CA ASP A 103 -1.65 -3.13 -19.70
C ASP A 103 -0.94 -4.19 -20.56
N ILE A 104 -1.21 -5.47 -20.30
CA ILE A 104 -0.54 -6.59 -20.96
C ILE A 104 -0.92 -6.67 -22.44
N THR A 105 -2.17 -6.36 -22.77
CA THR A 105 -2.71 -6.52 -24.12
C THR A 105 -2.18 -5.44 -25.05
N THR A 106 -2.12 -4.19 -24.59
CA THR A 106 -1.72 -3.04 -25.41
C THR A 106 -0.27 -2.62 -25.22
N GLY A 107 0.39 -3.10 -24.17
CA GLY A 107 1.71 -2.65 -23.75
C GLY A 107 1.72 -1.21 -23.18
N ARG A 108 0.57 -0.59 -22.99
CA ARG A 108 0.45 0.80 -22.51
C ARG A 108 0.85 0.90 -21.04
N LEU A 109 1.72 1.84 -20.72
CA LEU A 109 2.06 2.22 -19.36
C LEU A 109 0.87 3.00 -18.75
N LEU A 110 0.27 2.46 -17.69
CA LEU A 110 -0.87 3.06 -17.00
C LEU A 110 -0.41 3.93 -15.82
N ALA A 111 0.61 3.48 -15.08
CA ALA A 111 1.20 4.24 -13.99
C ALA A 111 2.70 3.96 -13.87
N LYS A 112 3.47 5.00 -13.54
CA LYS A 112 4.87 4.90 -13.11
C LYS A 112 5.07 5.87 -11.96
N ARG A 113 5.30 5.35 -10.75
CA ARG A 113 5.38 6.15 -9.53
C ARG A 113 6.35 5.56 -8.53
N LYS A 114 6.53 6.29 -7.43
CA LYS A 114 7.32 5.90 -6.27
C LYS A 114 6.47 5.98 -5.01
N ALA A 115 6.61 5.01 -4.13
CA ALA A 115 6.14 5.05 -2.76
C ALA A 115 7.37 5.05 -1.84
N SER A 116 7.38 5.88 -0.80
CA SER A 116 8.48 5.95 0.17
C SER A 116 7.94 6.07 1.59
N SER A 117 8.60 5.38 2.52
CA SER A 117 8.23 5.41 3.93
C SER A 117 9.43 5.05 4.80
N PHE A 118 9.24 5.09 6.11
CA PHE A 118 10.26 4.67 7.05
C PHE A 118 9.64 4.00 8.28
N THR A 119 10.45 3.18 8.93
CA THR A 119 10.18 2.57 10.23
C THR A 119 11.42 2.71 11.11
N ALA A 120 11.30 2.31 12.38
CA ALA A 120 12.44 2.29 13.28
C ALA A 120 12.34 1.10 14.22
N TYR A 121 13.49 0.65 14.73
CA TYR A 121 13.57 -0.35 15.79
C TYR A 121 14.66 -0.01 16.79
N SER A 122 14.47 -0.50 18.04
CA SER A 122 15.47 -0.35 19.12
C SER A 122 16.47 -1.50 19.04
N ALA A 123 17.74 -1.17 19.32
CA ALA A 123 18.85 -2.12 19.42
C ALA A 123 19.27 -2.35 20.87
N THR A 124 18.38 -2.04 21.83
CA THR A 124 18.60 -2.27 23.27
C THR A 124 18.16 -3.68 23.61
N GLY A 125 19.10 -4.53 23.96
CA GLY A 125 18.81 -5.93 24.33
C GLY A 125 19.86 -6.89 23.77
N SER A 126 19.49 -8.18 23.74
CA SER A 126 20.36 -9.19 23.16
C SER A 126 20.44 -9.06 21.62
N SER A 127 21.47 -9.69 21.03
CA SER A 127 21.60 -9.75 19.56
C SER A 127 20.39 -10.41 18.87
N VAL A 128 19.76 -11.37 19.55
CA VAL A 128 18.56 -12.06 19.05
C VAL A 128 17.36 -11.13 19.05
N ASP A 129 17.16 -10.36 20.12
CA ASP A 129 16.06 -9.39 20.23
C ASP A 129 16.20 -8.31 19.17
N THR A 130 17.42 -7.79 18.98
CA THR A 130 17.73 -6.79 17.96
C THR A 130 17.46 -7.32 16.55
N LEU A 131 17.81 -8.57 16.26
CA LEU A 131 17.56 -9.18 14.96
C LEU A 131 16.04 -9.35 14.71
N THR A 132 15.29 -9.78 15.73
CA THR A 132 13.84 -9.92 15.64
C THR A 132 13.17 -8.56 15.42
N ALA A 133 13.55 -7.55 16.20
CA ALA A 133 13.05 -6.19 16.05
C ALA A 133 13.38 -5.58 14.67
N SER A 134 14.56 -5.87 14.14
CA SER A 134 14.95 -5.48 12.79
C SER A 134 14.04 -6.09 11.74
N ARG A 135 13.84 -7.41 11.77
CA ARG A 135 12.98 -8.13 10.82
C ARG A 135 11.55 -7.59 10.81
N ASP A 136 10.99 -7.40 11.99
CA ASP A 136 9.66 -6.84 12.18
C ASP A 136 9.56 -5.40 11.65
N ALA A 137 10.60 -4.58 11.78
CA ALA A 137 10.65 -3.24 11.22
C ALA A 137 10.62 -3.24 9.68
N TYR A 138 11.37 -4.15 9.04
CA TYR A 138 11.33 -4.30 7.58
C TYR A 138 9.97 -4.84 7.10
N GLU A 139 9.36 -5.80 7.78
CA GLU A 139 8.03 -6.32 7.45
C GLU A 139 6.96 -5.20 7.51
N ARG A 140 6.94 -4.40 8.59
CA ARG A 140 6.05 -3.25 8.70
C ARG A 140 6.28 -2.23 7.58
N LEU A 141 7.54 -1.97 7.23
CA LEU A 141 7.88 -1.04 6.15
C LEU A 141 7.31 -1.52 4.82
N MET A 142 7.44 -2.80 4.48
CA MET A 142 6.91 -3.37 3.24
C MET A 142 5.37 -3.30 3.18
N VAL A 143 4.69 -3.55 4.30
CA VAL A 143 3.23 -3.40 4.39
C VAL A 143 2.81 -1.95 4.13
N ILE A 144 3.47 -0.97 4.75
CA ILE A 144 3.17 0.45 4.55
C ILE A 144 3.40 0.86 3.08
N LEU A 145 4.51 0.43 2.49
CA LEU A 145 4.83 0.72 1.09
C LEU A 145 3.81 0.11 0.13
N ALA A 146 3.39 -1.14 0.37
CA ALA A 146 2.35 -1.80 -0.42
C ALA A 146 1.01 -1.04 -0.34
N ASP A 147 0.58 -0.64 0.85
CA ASP A 147 -0.67 0.11 1.05
C ASP A 147 -0.62 1.48 0.34
N GLN A 148 0.53 2.16 0.38
CA GLN A 148 0.74 3.41 -0.37
C GLN A 148 0.68 3.17 -1.89
N MET A 149 1.32 2.11 -2.41
CA MET A 149 1.26 1.74 -3.82
C MET A 149 -0.18 1.52 -4.27
N VAL A 150 -0.95 0.72 -3.52
CA VAL A 150 -2.36 0.44 -3.80
C VAL A 150 -3.17 1.74 -3.84
N SER A 151 -3.04 2.59 -2.83
CA SER A 151 -3.73 3.88 -2.76
C SER A 151 -3.39 4.78 -3.95
N GLN A 152 -2.11 4.89 -4.32
CA GLN A 152 -1.65 5.67 -5.46
C GLN A 152 -2.16 5.10 -6.80
N ILE A 153 -2.15 3.78 -6.97
CA ILE A 153 -2.65 3.11 -8.18
C ILE A 153 -4.13 3.40 -8.35
N ILE A 154 -4.94 3.13 -7.33
CA ILE A 154 -6.40 3.32 -7.37
C ILE A 154 -6.78 4.79 -7.63
N SER A 155 -6.04 5.74 -7.06
CA SER A 155 -6.32 7.17 -7.21
C SER A 155 -5.84 7.79 -8.54
N THR A 156 -4.93 7.11 -9.26
CA THR A 156 -4.29 7.68 -10.45
C THR A 156 -4.72 7.01 -11.74
N VAL A 157 -5.01 5.69 -11.67
CA VAL A 157 -5.32 4.91 -12.87
C VAL A 157 -6.80 5.06 -13.19
N ASP A 158 -7.06 5.77 -14.28
CA ASP A 158 -8.41 5.91 -14.83
C ASP A 158 -8.65 4.72 -15.79
N LEU A 159 -9.28 3.67 -15.25
CA LEU A 159 -9.69 2.50 -16.02
C LEU A 159 -11.14 2.70 -16.45
N PRO A 160 -11.49 2.43 -17.72
CA PRO A 160 -12.89 2.42 -18.13
C PRO A 160 -13.63 1.41 -17.26
N ALA A 161 -14.74 1.85 -16.66
CA ALA A 161 -15.63 0.97 -15.95
C ALA A 161 -16.08 -0.14 -16.91
N GLU A 162 -15.73 -1.40 -16.62
CA GLU A 162 -16.35 -2.51 -17.35
C GLU A 162 -17.86 -2.46 -17.12
N LEU A 163 -18.60 -2.20 -18.18
CA LEU A 163 -20.05 -2.38 -18.15
C LEU A 163 -20.30 -3.86 -17.80
N PRO A 164 -21.14 -4.17 -16.81
CA PRO A 164 -21.52 -5.55 -16.53
C PRO A 164 -22.16 -6.14 -17.79
N ALA A 165 -21.62 -7.29 -18.21
CA ALA A 165 -22.18 -8.08 -19.31
C ALA A 165 -23.55 -8.67 -18.93
#